data_47a52d5a46d8bd4723f99e990e62dc3f
#
_entry.id   47a52d5a46d8bd4723f99e990e62dc3f
#
_cell.length_a   1.000
_cell.length_b   1.000
_cell.length_c   1.000
_cell.angle_alpha   90.00
_cell.angle_beta   90.00
_cell.angle_gamma   90.00
#
_symmetry.space_group_name_H-M   'P 1'
#
loop_
_entity.id
_entity.type
_entity.pdbx_description
1 polymer ?
#
loop_
_entity_poly.entity_id
_entity_poly.type
_entity_poly.pdbx_seq_one_letter_code
_entity_poly.pdbx_strand_id
1 'polypeptide(L)'
;MLFQVGGQGTRPTFFEMAAAQQLPASLRAALTYSIGVLALRRPLLHRVLDYEDEFFALLMLVLETHSLRTTDASFAESLYGLRRRGVKLKLKLKTDTTAVSDPGDAVQLSGLRRNQKVLSVVFLVVLPYFKSKLYSVYNKEREARLQASLWGDVERFDDVHLFDERSPSSLAAPVDAEASARARLMKKFQKFVGVCYPWLHAANEGTSFAYQLLYLLDATGFYSLGLHALGIHVCRATGQELMDTSSRISKIRNNERERLRGPPWLKKIQGALLSATYMVLDYAQTGLIAAVFFFKMMEWWYQSAEERMSAPTVYPPPPPPPPPKVAKEGIPLPPDRTVCPLCSQKRANPSVVTVSGFVYCYACIYKYVTQYKRCPVTLMSASVDDIRRLFHDI
;
A
#
# COMPACT_ATOMS: atom_id res chain seq x y z
N MET A 1 -12.44 -18.25 15.41
CA MET A 1 -11.64 -18.80 16.51
C MET A 1 -10.95 -20.09 16.07
N LEU A 2 -9.97 -20.02 15.16
CA LEU A 2 -9.35 -21.19 14.52
C LEU A 2 -7.88 -21.41 14.89
N PHE A 3 -7.34 -20.65 15.84
CA PHE A 3 -5.90 -20.72 16.17
C PHE A 3 -5.63 -20.93 17.66
N GLN A 4 -6.31 -21.88 18.29
CA GLN A 4 -6.06 -22.21 19.68
C GLN A 4 -5.45 -23.60 19.85
N VAL A 5 -4.23 -23.77 19.34
CA VAL A 5 -3.38 -24.91 19.74
C VAL A 5 -2.02 -24.38 20.17
N GLY A 6 -1.97 -23.78 21.34
CA GLY A 6 -0.74 -23.33 21.95
C GLY A 6 -0.93 -23.16 23.44
N GLY A 7 0.00 -23.67 24.25
CA GLY A 7 -0.04 -23.68 25.70
C GLY A 7 -0.30 -22.31 26.33
N GLN A 8 -0.90 -22.33 27.49
CA GLN A 8 -1.33 -21.16 28.27
C GLN A 8 -0.16 -20.21 28.56
N GLY A 9 -0.32 -18.93 28.21
CA GLY A 9 0.66 -17.89 28.51
C GLY A 9 1.94 -17.91 27.67
N THR A 10 1.99 -18.69 26.61
CA THR A 10 3.14 -18.77 25.72
C THR A 10 3.33 -17.51 24.89
N ARG A 11 4.59 -17.21 24.59
CA ARG A 11 5.00 -16.16 23.70
C ARG A 11 4.34 -16.36 22.32
N PRO A 12 3.77 -15.31 21.69
CA PRO A 12 3.20 -15.42 20.34
C PRO A 12 4.31 -15.68 19.33
N THR A 13 3.93 -16.34 18.24
CA THR A 13 4.85 -16.54 17.11
C THR A 13 5.12 -15.20 16.40
N PHE A 14 6.24 -15.14 15.69
CA PHE A 14 6.57 -13.98 14.85
C PHE A 14 5.44 -13.66 13.85
N PHE A 15 4.86 -14.68 13.22
CA PHE A 15 3.79 -14.50 12.23
C PHE A 15 2.51 -13.94 12.83
N GLU A 16 2.12 -14.32 14.05
CA GLU A 16 0.97 -13.75 14.75
C GLU A 16 1.18 -12.26 15.04
N MET A 17 2.39 -11.90 15.47
CA MET A 17 2.74 -10.49 15.71
C MET A 17 2.80 -9.67 14.44
N ALA A 18 3.38 -10.20 13.36
CA ALA A 18 3.46 -9.56 12.07
C ALA A 18 2.06 -9.34 11.47
N ALA A 19 1.19 -10.36 11.53
CA ALA A 19 -0.19 -10.27 11.07
C ALA A 19 -0.99 -9.22 11.86
N ALA A 20 -0.84 -9.18 13.20
CA ALA A 20 -1.47 -8.18 14.03
C ALA A 20 -0.97 -6.75 13.71
N GLN A 21 0.30 -6.59 13.36
CA GLN A 21 0.87 -5.29 12.97
C GLN A 21 0.39 -4.82 11.61
N GLN A 22 0.18 -5.73 10.64
CA GLN A 22 -0.26 -5.38 9.29
C GLN A 22 -1.76 -5.08 9.18
N LEU A 23 -2.57 -5.58 10.10
CA LEU A 23 -4.02 -5.47 10.05
C LEU A 23 -4.53 -4.02 10.00
N PRO A 24 -4.03 -3.05 10.81
CA PRO A 24 -4.47 -1.66 10.74
C PRO A 24 -4.17 -1.01 9.38
N ALA A 25 -3.03 -1.33 8.74
CA ALA A 25 -2.69 -0.82 7.41
C ALA A 25 -3.62 -1.38 6.32
N SER A 26 -3.92 -2.68 6.38
CA SER A 26 -4.89 -3.32 5.47
C SER A 26 -6.30 -2.77 5.66
N LEU A 27 -6.71 -2.52 6.90
CA LEU A 27 -7.99 -1.90 7.23
C LEU A 27 -8.08 -0.47 6.66
N ARG A 28 -7.01 0.33 6.79
CA ARG A 28 -6.96 1.66 6.22
C ARG A 28 -7.15 1.62 4.70
N ALA A 29 -6.37 0.80 3.99
CA ALA A 29 -6.47 0.66 2.55
C ALA A 29 -7.87 0.22 2.10
N ALA A 30 -8.47 -0.76 2.79
CA ALA A 30 -9.81 -1.24 2.52
C ALA A 30 -10.88 -0.15 2.72
N LEU A 31 -10.79 0.63 3.81
CA LEU A 31 -11.73 1.72 4.08
C LEU A 31 -11.61 2.85 3.06
N THR A 32 -10.39 3.29 2.74
CA THR A 32 -10.15 4.34 1.74
C THR A 32 -10.71 3.94 0.38
N TYR A 33 -10.44 2.70 -0.04
CA TYR A 33 -10.98 2.17 -1.28
C TYR A 33 -12.52 2.12 -1.27
N SER A 34 -13.12 1.63 -0.18
CA SER A 34 -14.59 1.54 -0.01
C SER A 34 -15.26 2.90 -0.11
N ILE A 35 -14.71 3.87 0.63
CA ILE A 35 -15.22 5.24 0.65
C ILE A 35 -15.03 5.87 -0.73
N GLY A 36 -13.91 5.59 -1.41
CA GLY A 36 -13.64 6.04 -2.77
C GLY A 36 -14.72 5.57 -3.77
N VAL A 37 -15.04 4.27 -3.74
CA VAL A 37 -16.10 3.71 -4.60
C VAL A 37 -17.48 4.32 -4.28
N LEU A 38 -17.80 4.52 -2.99
CA LEU A 38 -19.05 5.14 -2.58
C LEU A 38 -19.10 6.64 -2.92
N ALA A 39 -17.96 7.32 -2.91
CA ALA A 39 -17.83 8.74 -3.24
C ALA A 39 -18.17 9.02 -4.72
N LEU A 40 -17.95 8.07 -5.62
CA LEU A 40 -18.37 8.16 -7.02
C LEU A 40 -19.90 8.39 -7.16
N ARG A 41 -20.68 7.87 -6.21
CA ARG A 41 -22.15 8.04 -6.19
C ARG A 41 -22.62 9.18 -5.28
N ARG A 42 -21.82 9.60 -4.31
CA ARG A 42 -22.18 10.57 -3.27
C ARG A 42 -21.06 11.59 -3.07
N PRO A 43 -21.16 12.79 -3.68
CA PRO A 43 -20.07 13.78 -3.64
C PRO A 43 -19.74 14.29 -2.23
N LEU A 44 -20.65 14.17 -1.26
CA LEU A 44 -20.38 14.52 0.14
C LEU A 44 -19.28 13.63 0.78
N LEU A 45 -19.11 12.41 0.29
CA LEU A 45 -18.09 11.49 0.80
C LEU A 45 -16.66 11.87 0.37
N HIS A 46 -16.49 12.71 -0.66
CA HIS A 46 -15.17 13.23 -1.01
C HIS A 46 -14.54 14.02 0.13
N ARG A 47 -15.35 14.74 0.93
CA ARG A 47 -14.84 15.42 2.12
C ARG A 47 -14.20 14.45 3.14
N VAL A 48 -14.70 13.23 3.25
CA VAL A 48 -14.11 12.20 4.12
C VAL A 48 -12.78 11.71 3.55
N LEU A 49 -12.66 11.62 2.22
CA LEU A 49 -11.39 11.27 1.57
C LEU A 49 -10.36 12.41 1.71
N ASP A 50 -10.77 13.67 1.64
CA ASP A 50 -9.88 14.81 1.83
C ASP A 50 -9.24 14.81 3.24
N TYR A 51 -9.96 14.28 4.23
CA TYR A 51 -9.52 14.13 5.62
C TYR A 51 -9.32 12.65 6.01
N GLU A 52 -8.80 11.83 5.09
CA GLU A 52 -8.61 10.40 5.29
C GLU A 52 -7.80 10.08 6.56
N ASP A 53 -6.68 10.78 6.76
CA ASP A 53 -5.79 10.56 7.90
C ASP A 53 -6.50 10.83 9.24
N GLU A 54 -7.28 11.91 9.32
CA GLU A 54 -8.02 12.31 10.51
C GLU A 54 -9.15 11.33 10.80
N PHE A 55 -9.88 10.95 9.77
CA PHE A 55 -10.96 9.99 9.88
C PHE A 55 -10.45 8.63 10.38
N PHE A 56 -9.36 8.14 9.78
CA PHE A 56 -8.76 6.87 10.19
C PHE A 56 -8.17 6.94 11.59
N ALA A 57 -7.51 8.03 11.97
CA ALA A 57 -6.97 8.23 13.31
C ALA A 57 -8.09 8.26 14.37
N LEU A 58 -9.21 8.92 14.08
CA LEU A 58 -10.37 8.96 14.98
C LEU A 58 -10.98 7.56 15.14
N LEU A 59 -11.17 6.84 14.05
CA LEU A 59 -11.69 5.47 14.06
C LEU A 59 -10.80 4.56 14.90
N MET A 60 -9.48 4.59 14.66
CA MET A 60 -8.51 3.79 15.41
C MET A 60 -8.46 4.21 16.88
N LEU A 61 -8.60 5.50 17.19
CA LEU A 61 -8.65 5.98 18.58
C LEU A 61 -9.82 5.35 19.35
N VAL A 62 -10.99 5.30 18.73
CA VAL A 62 -12.18 4.69 19.34
C VAL A 62 -11.99 3.18 19.52
N LEU A 63 -11.56 2.48 18.46
CA LEU A 63 -11.36 1.03 18.49
C LEU A 63 -10.27 0.60 19.47
N GLU A 64 -9.11 1.27 19.46
CA GLU A 64 -7.99 0.94 20.35
C GLU A 64 -8.30 1.26 21.81
N THR A 65 -8.95 2.40 22.07
CA THR A 65 -9.36 2.75 23.45
C THR A 65 -10.38 1.74 24.00
N HIS A 66 -11.34 1.34 23.17
CA HIS A 66 -12.31 0.33 23.56
C HIS A 66 -11.66 -1.04 23.80
N SER A 67 -10.81 -1.48 22.88
CA SER A 67 -10.11 -2.76 22.97
C SER A 67 -9.18 -2.83 24.20
N LEU A 68 -8.32 -1.82 24.42
CA LEU A 68 -7.42 -1.75 25.58
C LEU A 68 -8.17 -1.66 26.91
N ARG A 69 -9.37 -1.07 26.92
CA ARG A 69 -10.20 -0.99 28.13
C ARG A 69 -10.86 -2.32 28.47
N THR A 70 -11.33 -3.05 27.46
CA THR A 70 -12.11 -4.29 27.63
C THR A 70 -11.22 -5.53 27.70
N THR A 71 -10.24 -5.61 26.82
CA THR A 71 -9.46 -6.85 26.60
C THR A 71 -8.01 -6.78 27.03
N ASP A 72 -7.49 -5.61 27.44
CA ASP A 72 -6.07 -5.37 27.70
C ASP A 72 -5.15 -5.73 26.51
N ALA A 73 -5.66 -5.57 25.28
CA ALA A 73 -4.95 -5.81 24.03
C ALA A 73 -5.27 -4.70 23.03
N SER A 74 -4.42 -4.52 22.00
CA SER A 74 -4.78 -3.67 20.89
C SER A 74 -5.96 -4.29 20.11
N PHE A 75 -6.65 -3.49 19.31
CA PHE A 75 -7.72 -3.99 18.45
C PHE A 75 -7.25 -5.19 17.59
N ALA A 76 -6.12 -5.03 16.91
CA ALA A 76 -5.55 -6.07 16.09
C ALA A 76 -5.11 -7.31 16.90
N GLU A 77 -4.40 -7.10 18.00
CA GLU A 77 -3.95 -8.19 18.89
C GLU A 77 -5.11 -8.99 19.47
N SER A 78 -6.21 -8.32 19.82
CA SER A 78 -7.40 -8.99 20.38
C SER A 78 -8.03 -10.00 19.41
N LEU A 79 -7.90 -9.77 18.09
CA LEU A 79 -8.40 -10.67 17.04
C LEU A 79 -7.62 -11.97 16.96
N TYR A 80 -6.32 -11.90 17.24
CA TYR A 80 -5.42 -13.06 17.27
C TYR A 80 -5.37 -13.74 18.66
N GLY A 81 -6.25 -13.31 19.59
CA GLY A 81 -6.29 -13.85 20.94
C GLY A 81 -5.04 -13.49 21.77
N LEU A 82 -4.38 -12.38 21.43
CA LEU A 82 -3.22 -11.89 22.15
C LEU A 82 -3.62 -10.91 23.25
N ARG A 83 -2.77 -10.78 24.28
CA ARG A 83 -2.94 -9.89 25.43
C ARG A 83 -1.66 -9.17 25.76
N ARG A 84 -1.78 -7.91 26.16
CA ARG A 84 -0.67 -7.09 26.67
C ARG A 84 -0.55 -7.22 28.17
N ARG A 85 0.65 -7.47 28.65
CA ARG A 85 0.95 -7.57 30.08
C ARG A 85 2.15 -6.72 30.45
N GLY A 86 2.02 -5.98 31.56
CA GLY A 86 3.12 -5.18 32.07
C GLY A 86 4.14 -6.04 32.78
N VAL A 87 5.42 -5.78 32.51
CA VAL A 87 6.54 -6.39 33.22
C VAL A 87 6.72 -5.68 34.56
N LYS A 88 6.62 -6.39 35.67
CA LYS A 88 7.07 -5.87 36.95
C LYS A 88 8.56 -6.16 37.08
N LEU A 89 9.42 -5.19 36.85
CA LEU A 89 10.79 -5.23 37.29
C LEU A 89 10.79 -5.27 38.85
N LYS A 90 11.00 -6.43 39.43
CA LYS A 90 11.43 -6.51 40.82
C LYS A 90 12.87 -6.01 40.85
N LEU A 91 13.09 -4.75 41.23
CA LEU A 91 14.40 -4.31 41.68
C LEU A 91 14.74 -5.19 42.92
N LYS A 92 15.63 -6.16 42.75
CA LYS A 92 16.28 -6.82 43.89
C LYS A 92 17.16 -5.80 44.55
N LEU A 93 16.60 -5.10 45.54
CA LEU A 93 17.41 -4.42 46.56
C LEU A 93 18.13 -5.55 47.31
N LYS A 94 19.46 -5.60 47.15
CA LYS A 94 20.32 -6.52 47.91
C LYS A 94 20.06 -6.31 49.40
N THR A 95 19.43 -7.27 50.05
CA THR A 95 19.55 -7.46 51.49
C THR A 95 19.58 -8.96 51.70
N ASP A 96 20.76 -9.41 52.02
CA ASP A 96 21.25 -10.60 52.67
C ASP A 96 20.44 -11.91 52.76
N THR A 97 21.23 -12.94 52.53
CA THR A 97 21.22 -14.32 53.07
C THR A 97 20.31 -15.36 52.42
N THR A 98 21.06 -16.31 51.78
CA THR A 98 20.78 -17.74 51.67
C THR A 98 19.35 -18.18 51.35
N ALA A 99 19.06 -18.27 50.08
CA ALA A 99 18.09 -19.25 49.56
C ALA A 99 18.51 -19.68 48.15
N VAL A 100 18.60 -20.97 48.00
CA VAL A 100 18.86 -21.74 46.79
C VAL A 100 18.09 -21.14 45.61
N SER A 101 18.81 -20.76 44.56
CA SER A 101 18.24 -20.21 43.31
C SER A 101 17.54 -21.34 42.56
N ASP A 102 16.20 -21.32 42.61
CA ASP A 102 15.37 -22.05 41.67
C ASP A 102 15.50 -21.39 40.27
N PRO A 103 15.73 -22.14 39.19
CA PRO A 103 15.88 -21.63 37.84
C PRO A 103 14.54 -21.29 37.16
N GLY A 104 13.62 -20.68 37.88
CA GLY A 104 12.30 -20.32 37.44
C GLY A 104 11.88 -18.93 37.90
N ASP A 105 12.73 -17.90 37.73
CA ASP A 105 12.29 -16.50 37.91
C ASP A 105 11.25 -16.19 36.83
N ALA A 106 10.05 -16.75 37.02
CA ALA A 106 8.88 -16.40 36.22
C ALA A 106 8.63 -14.90 36.38
N VAL A 107 8.92 -14.16 35.32
CA VAL A 107 8.56 -12.74 35.20
C VAL A 107 7.08 -12.63 35.55
N GLN A 108 6.75 -12.10 36.76
CA GLN A 108 5.36 -11.95 37.16
C GLN A 108 4.68 -10.91 36.27
N LEU A 109 3.98 -11.41 35.27
CA LEU A 109 3.18 -10.65 34.35
C LEU A 109 1.94 -10.13 35.08
N SER A 110 1.80 -8.82 35.19
CA SER A 110 0.64 -8.17 35.81
C SER A 110 -0.25 -7.56 34.72
N GLY A 111 -1.52 -7.34 35.06
CA GLY A 111 -2.42 -6.57 34.18
C GLY A 111 -1.87 -5.17 33.87
N LEU A 112 -2.31 -4.58 32.76
CA LEU A 112 -1.86 -3.27 32.29
C LEU A 112 -2.25 -2.16 33.28
N ARG A 113 -1.28 -1.31 33.64
CA ARG A 113 -1.55 -0.07 34.40
C ARG A 113 -2.26 0.96 33.52
N ARG A 114 -3.03 1.85 34.13
CA ARG A 114 -3.77 2.90 33.41
C ARG A 114 -2.87 3.76 32.52
N ASN A 115 -1.69 4.13 33.02
CA ASN A 115 -0.71 4.92 32.24
C ASN A 115 -0.17 4.14 31.04
N GLN A 116 0.07 2.83 31.19
CA GLN A 116 0.51 1.98 30.08
C GLN A 116 -0.57 1.85 29.00
N LYS A 117 -1.86 1.81 29.39
CA LYS A 117 -2.96 1.82 28.42
C LYS A 117 -3.00 3.10 27.61
N VAL A 118 -2.91 4.27 28.29
CA VAL A 118 -2.91 5.57 27.62
C VAL A 118 -1.71 5.71 26.69
N LEU A 119 -0.51 5.38 27.17
CA LEU A 119 0.69 5.42 26.33
C LEU A 119 0.62 4.43 25.17
N SER A 120 0.01 3.25 25.37
CA SER A 120 -0.24 2.32 24.27
C SER A 120 -1.11 2.92 23.16
N VAL A 121 -2.18 3.64 23.53
CA VAL A 121 -3.02 4.37 22.55
C VAL A 121 -2.21 5.43 21.81
N VAL A 122 -1.35 6.18 22.52
CA VAL A 122 -0.47 7.17 21.89
C VAL A 122 0.45 6.50 20.84
N PHE A 123 1.09 5.39 21.19
CA PHE A 123 1.98 4.68 20.26
C PHE A 123 1.22 4.03 19.09
N LEU A 124 -0.02 3.59 19.29
CA LEU A 124 -0.81 2.91 18.26
C LEU A 124 -1.55 3.87 17.32
N VAL A 125 -1.93 5.06 17.79
CA VAL A 125 -2.77 5.99 17.03
C VAL A 125 -2.03 7.29 16.71
N VAL A 126 -1.48 7.95 17.74
CA VAL A 126 -0.91 9.29 17.59
C VAL A 126 0.39 9.23 16.79
N LEU A 127 1.27 8.26 17.08
CA LEU A 127 2.54 8.11 16.37
C LEU A 127 2.36 7.82 14.87
N PRO A 128 1.53 6.85 14.44
CA PRO A 128 1.27 6.61 13.02
C PRO A 128 0.61 7.81 12.32
N TYR A 129 -0.28 8.53 13.00
CA TYR A 129 -0.88 9.75 12.47
C TYR A 129 0.17 10.82 12.19
N PHE A 130 1.06 11.10 13.15
CA PHE A 130 2.16 12.05 12.96
C PHE A 130 3.11 11.59 11.83
N LYS A 131 3.42 10.30 11.77
CA LYS A 131 4.23 9.73 10.68
C LYS A 131 3.58 9.99 9.32
N SER A 132 2.27 9.78 9.19
CA SER A 132 1.52 10.05 7.96
C SER A 132 1.56 11.54 7.58
N LYS A 133 1.35 12.45 8.54
CA LYS A 133 1.41 13.90 8.27
C LYS A 133 2.81 14.38 7.90
N LEU A 134 3.85 13.89 8.58
CA LEU A 134 5.24 14.20 8.21
C LEU A 134 5.57 13.68 6.81
N TYR A 135 5.09 12.49 6.46
CA TYR A 135 5.26 11.92 5.13
C TYR A 135 4.57 12.77 4.06
N SER A 136 3.34 13.23 4.32
CA SER A 136 2.61 14.12 3.41
C SER A 136 3.35 15.44 3.17
N VAL A 137 3.88 16.07 4.24
CA VAL A 137 4.70 17.29 4.12
C VAL A 137 5.98 17.04 3.32
N TYR A 138 6.66 15.92 3.59
CA TYR A 138 7.87 15.53 2.85
C TYR A 138 7.59 15.31 1.36
N ASN A 139 6.50 14.61 1.01
CA ASN A 139 6.15 14.38 -0.39
C ASN A 139 5.84 15.67 -1.13
N LYS A 140 5.07 16.58 -0.53
CA LYS A 140 4.81 17.90 -1.12
C LYS A 140 6.09 18.66 -1.42
N GLU A 141 7.04 18.66 -0.49
CA GLU A 141 8.34 19.32 -0.70
C GLU A 141 9.17 18.61 -1.78
N ARG A 142 9.15 17.27 -1.82
CA ARG A 142 9.82 16.48 -2.85
C ARG A 142 9.23 16.73 -4.23
N GLU A 143 7.91 16.73 -4.35
CA GLU A 143 7.21 17.02 -5.61
C GLU A 143 7.51 18.44 -6.09
N ALA A 144 7.48 19.44 -5.20
CA ALA A 144 7.84 20.82 -5.54
C ALA A 144 9.29 20.93 -6.06
N ARG A 145 10.24 20.22 -5.44
CA ARG A 145 11.63 20.18 -5.92
C ARG A 145 11.76 19.50 -7.28
N LEU A 146 11.03 18.40 -7.50
CA LEU A 146 11.03 17.71 -8.79
C LEU A 146 10.41 18.57 -9.88
N GLN A 147 9.30 19.27 -9.60
CA GLN A 147 8.69 20.21 -10.52
C GLN A 147 9.63 21.37 -10.86
N ALA A 148 10.28 21.96 -9.85
CA ALA A 148 11.27 23.02 -10.07
C ALA A 148 12.47 22.55 -10.91
N SER A 149 12.91 21.29 -10.73
CA SER A 149 14.02 20.74 -11.54
C SER A 149 13.64 20.46 -12.99
N LEU A 150 12.36 20.11 -13.26
CA LEU A 150 11.87 19.75 -14.59
C LEU A 150 11.43 20.99 -15.41
N TRP A 151 10.84 21.97 -14.76
CA TRP A 151 10.19 23.10 -15.44
C TRP A 151 10.85 24.45 -15.19
N GLY A 152 11.98 24.49 -14.43
CA GLY A 152 12.58 25.73 -13.94
C GLY A 152 11.76 26.35 -12.81
N ASP A 153 12.32 27.35 -12.14
CA ASP A 153 11.64 28.04 -11.02
C ASP A 153 10.30 28.65 -11.45
N VAL A 154 9.23 27.90 -11.27
CA VAL A 154 7.84 28.37 -11.48
C VAL A 154 7.45 29.43 -10.44
N GLU A 155 8.26 29.63 -9.39
CA GLU A 155 8.04 30.68 -8.38
C GLU A 155 7.98 32.11 -8.95
N ARG A 156 8.31 32.28 -10.25
CA ARG A 156 8.26 33.58 -10.91
C ARG A 156 6.95 33.88 -11.64
N PHE A 157 6.04 32.92 -11.75
CA PHE A 157 4.78 33.08 -12.49
C PHE A 157 3.58 33.42 -11.62
N ASP A 158 3.59 33.16 -10.32
CA ASP A 158 2.46 33.49 -9.42
C ASP A 158 2.44 34.94 -8.96
N ASP A 159 3.51 35.74 -9.24
CA ASP A 159 3.56 37.17 -8.93
C ASP A 159 3.23 38.07 -10.15
N VAL A 160 2.84 37.49 -11.28
CA VAL A 160 2.33 38.29 -12.41
C VAL A 160 0.80 38.36 -12.36
N HIS A 161 0.27 39.01 -11.34
CA HIS A 161 -1.01 39.68 -11.49
C HIS A 161 -0.82 40.83 -12.49
N LEU A 162 -1.18 40.48 -13.71
CA LEU A 162 -1.35 41.47 -14.79
C LEU A 162 -2.46 42.43 -14.38
N PHE A 163 -2.12 43.73 -14.40
CA PHE A 163 -3.01 44.89 -14.44
C PHE A 163 -3.98 45.08 -13.26
N ASP A 164 -3.54 45.87 -12.31
CA ASP A 164 -4.32 47.03 -11.94
C ASP A 164 -3.39 48.21 -11.58
N GLU A 165 -3.35 49.19 -12.52
CA GLU A 165 -2.81 50.50 -12.31
C GLU A 165 -3.83 51.30 -11.47
N ARG A 166 -3.31 51.97 -10.46
CA ARG A 166 -3.83 53.09 -9.69
C ARG A 166 -4.22 52.83 -8.25
N SER A 167 -3.33 53.08 -7.37
CA SER A 167 -3.38 54.24 -6.45
C SER A 167 -2.34 54.10 -5.35
N PRO A 168 -1.52 55.13 -5.06
CA PRO A 168 -0.66 55.16 -3.88
C PRO A 168 -1.42 55.81 -2.72
N SER A 169 -1.90 55.05 -1.78
CA SER A 169 -2.22 55.61 -0.45
C SER A 169 -2.11 54.54 0.65
N SER A 170 -1.00 54.67 1.34
CA SER A 170 -0.85 54.68 2.80
C SER A 170 -1.77 53.82 3.67
N LEU A 171 -1.11 53.20 4.63
CA LEU A 171 -1.62 52.50 5.83
C LEU A 171 -1.77 50.99 5.68
N ALA A 172 -0.62 50.30 5.51
CA ALA A 172 -0.49 48.88 5.76
C ALA A 172 -0.59 48.64 7.25
N ALA A 173 -1.67 48.02 7.69
CA ALA A 173 -1.90 47.58 9.02
C ALA A 173 -0.92 46.44 9.41
N PRO A 174 -0.56 46.27 10.68
CA PRO A 174 0.43 45.28 11.17
C PRO A 174 0.01 43.78 10.99
N VAL A 175 -1.15 43.52 10.43
CA VAL A 175 -1.68 42.16 10.20
C VAL A 175 -0.89 41.41 9.12
N ASP A 176 -0.33 42.11 8.14
CA ASP A 176 0.40 41.47 7.03
C ASP A 176 1.80 40.96 7.39
N ALA A 177 2.42 41.55 8.43
CA ALA A 177 3.74 41.14 8.91
C ALA A 177 3.71 39.80 9.64
N GLU A 178 2.67 39.52 10.42
CA GLU A 178 2.52 38.22 11.12
C GLU A 178 2.16 37.10 10.15
N ALA A 179 1.33 37.33 9.15
CA ALA A 179 1.02 36.38 8.11
C ALA A 179 2.27 36.01 7.29
N SER A 180 3.08 37.01 6.94
CA SER A 180 4.38 36.81 6.27
C SER A 180 5.39 36.03 7.15
N ALA A 181 5.45 36.31 8.45
CA ALA A 181 6.33 35.61 9.39
C ALA A 181 5.94 34.13 9.54
N ARG A 182 4.64 33.83 9.66
CA ARG A 182 4.12 32.46 9.74
C ARG A 182 4.40 31.69 8.44
N ALA A 183 4.22 32.30 7.27
CA ALA A 183 4.53 31.69 5.99
C ALA A 183 6.03 31.38 5.84
N ARG A 184 6.91 32.28 6.26
CA ARG A 184 8.37 32.04 6.28
C ARG A 184 8.76 30.92 7.23
N LEU A 185 8.14 30.88 8.42
CA LEU A 185 8.37 29.81 9.40
C LEU A 185 7.92 28.45 8.84
N MET A 186 6.75 28.41 8.20
CA MET A 186 6.21 27.20 7.58
C MET A 186 7.13 26.69 6.45
N LYS A 187 7.60 27.57 5.57
CA LYS A 187 8.58 27.22 4.51
C LYS A 187 9.90 26.69 5.11
N LYS A 188 10.41 27.30 6.18
CA LYS A 188 11.60 26.78 6.89
C LYS A 188 11.35 25.42 7.50
N PHE A 189 10.19 25.22 8.12
CA PHE A 189 9.80 23.94 8.69
C PHE A 189 9.67 22.85 7.62
N GLN A 190 9.05 23.13 6.46
CA GLN A 190 8.95 22.22 5.34
C GLN A 190 10.32 21.79 4.82
N LYS A 191 11.25 22.75 4.61
CA LYS A 191 12.64 22.46 4.22
C LYS A 191 13.37 21.59 5.25
N PHE A 192 13.20 21.90 6.53
CA PHE A 192 13.77 21.10 7.62
C PHE A 192 13.24 19.66 7.63
N VAL A 193 11.92 19.49 7.51
CA VAL A 193 11.29 18.17 7.39
C VAL A 193 11.82 17.44 6.15
N GLY A 194 11.95 18.13 5.01
CA GLY A 194 12.49 17.56 3.77
C GLY A 194 13.90 16.98 3.89
N VAL A 195 14.73 17.51 4.80
CA VAL A 195 16.09 17.00 5.06
C VAL A 195 16.10 15.93 6.14
N CYS A 196 15.37 16.14 7.24
CA CYS A 196 15.41 15.25 8.41
C CYS A 196 14.55 13.99 8.23
N TYR A 197 13.45 14.07 7.48
CA TYR A 197 12.50 12.96 7.34
C TYR A 197 13.12 11.66 6.80
N PRO A 198 13.96 11.65 5.74
CA PRO A 198 14.56 10.42 5.24
C PRO A 198 15.38 9.68 6.32
N TRP A 199 16.15 10.43 7.10
CA TRP A 199 16.96 9.88 8.19
C TRP A 199 16.10 9.34 9.32
N LEU A 200 15.06 10.09 9.70
CA LEU A 200 14.12 9.67 10.73
C LEU A 200 13.35 8.41 10.31
N HIS A 201 12.94 8.36 9.05
CA HIS A 201 12.26 7.21 8.47
C HIS A 201 13.18 5.99 8.42
N ALA A 202 14.40 6.14 7.93
CA ALA A 202 15.38 5.07 7.88
C ALA A 202 15.73 4.54 9.29
N ALA A 203 15.90 5.42 10.27
CA ALA A 203 16.14 5.05 11.66
C ALA A 203 14.95 4.27 12.26
N ASN A 204 13.73 4.72 12.01
CA ASN A 204 12.51 4.05 12.50
C ASN A 204 12.32 2.68 11.85
N GLU A 205 12.49 2.56 10.53
CA GLU A 205 12.38 1.27 9.84
C GLU A 205 13.53 0.33 10.23
N GLY A 206 14.74 0.85 10.32
CA GLY A 206 15.91 0.08 10.75
C GLY A 206 15.77 -0.47 12.17
N THR A 207 15.32 0.36 13.12
CA THR A 207 15.06 -0.10 14.51
C THR A 207 13.89 -1.09 14.56
N SER A 208 12.84 -0.86 13.79
CA SER A 208 11.71 -1.78 13.69
C SER A 208 12.15 -3.15 13.18
N PHE A 209 12.92 -3.17 12.10
CA PHE A 209 13.49 -4.40 11.54
C PHE A 209 14.44 -5.11 12.53
N ALA A 210 15.30 -4.36 13.21
CA ALA A 210 16.20 -4.93 14.22
C ALA A 210 15.43 -5.63 15.37
N TYR A 211 14.36 -5.00 15.90
CA TYR A 211 13.52 -5.62 16.92
C TYR A 211 12.80 -6.85 16.40
N GLN A 212 12.29 -6.83 15.18
CA GLN A 212 11.63 -7.99 14.55
C GLN A 212 12.61 -9.15 14.36
N LEU A 213 13.85 -8.86 13.93
CA LEU A 213 14.91 -9.86 13.79
C LEU A 213 15.32 -10.45 15.14
N LEU A 214 15.56 -9.60 16.14
CA LEU A 214 15.88 -10.05 17.50
C LEU A 214 14.74 -10.87 18.12
N TYR A 215 13.50 -10.52 17.82
CA TYR A 215 12.33 -11.29 18.23
C TYR A 215 12.28 -12.65 17.53
N LEU A 216 12.58 -12.72 16.24
CA LEU A 216 12.62 -13.97 15.46
C LEU A 216 13.73 -14.92 15.97
N LEU A 217 14.88 -14.34 16.35
CA LEU A 217 16.02 -15.09 16.89
C LEU A 217 15.88 -15.44 18.38
N ASP A 218 14.72 -15.20 18.99
CA ASP A 218 14.47 -15.40 20.42
C ASP A 218 15.40 -14.62 21.38
N ALA A 219 16.13 -13.61 20.88
CA ALA A 219 17.03 -12.80 21.67
C ALA A 219 16.29 -11.79 22.56
N THR A 220 15.09 -11.35 22.18
CA THR A 220 14.25 -10.41 22.96
C THR A 220 12.80 -10.87 23.02
N GLY A 221 12.13 -10.59 24.15
CA GLY A 221 10.69 -10.81 24.30
C GLY A 221 9.81 -9.67 23.72
N PHE A 222 10.44 -8.60 23.22
CA PHE A 222 9.75 -7.43 22.70
C PHE A 222 9.78 -7.39 21.18
N TYR A 223 8.59 -7.29 20.56
CA TYR A 223 8.48 -7.27 19.11
C TYR A 223 8.76 -5.88 18.51
N SER A 224 8.55 -4.82 19.26
CA SER A 224 8.76 -3.44 18.79
C SER A 224 9.39 -2.57 19.86
N LEU A 225 10.06 -1.48 19.42
CA LEU A 225 10.62 -0.46 20.29
C LEU A 225 9.58 0.14 21.24
N GLY A 226 8.36 0.37 20.75
CA GLY A 226 7.27 0.92 21.56
C GLY A 226 6.86 -0.01 22.70
N LEU A 227 6.76 -1.30 22.47
CA LEU A 227 6.47 -2.31 23.51
C LEU A 227 7.61 -2.39 24.53
N HIS A 228 8.85 -2.32 24.08
CA HIS A 228 10.02 -2.31 24.97
C HIS A 228 10.04 -1.06 25.84
N ALA A 229 9.85 0.13 25.27
CA ALA A 229 9.82 1.41 26.01
C ALA A 229 8.72 1.46 27.07
N LEU A 230 7.59 0.80 26.82
CA LEU A 230 6.48 0.70 27.78
C LEU A 230 6.63 -0.44 28.79
N GLY A 231 7.63 -1.33 28.60
CA GLY A 231 7.78 -2.54 29.42
C GLY A 231 6.56 -3.47 29.31
N ILE A 232 6.05 -3.67 28.07
CA ILE A 232 4.85 -4.47 27.81
C ILE A 232 5.24 -5.71 27.01
N HIS A 233 4.96 -6.89 27.54
CA HIS A 233 5.02 -8.15 26.79
C HIS A 233 3.65 -8.49 26.23
N VAL A 234 3.65 -9.03 25.03
CA VAL A 234 2.47 -9.62 24.40
C VAL A 234 2.51 -11.14 24.60
N CYS A 235 1.42 -11.70 25.10
CA CYS A 235 1.28 -13.13 25.37
C CYS A 235 -0.03 -13.63 24.78
N ARG A 236 -0.15 -14.92 24.51
CA ARG A 236 -1.42 -15.54 24.15
C ARG A 236 -2.39 -15.52 25.33
N ALA A 237 -3.64 -15.24 25.08
CA ALA A 237 -4.69 -15.25 26.09
C ALA A 237 -4.98 -16.70 26.53
N THR A 238 -5.13 -16.89 27.82
CA THR A 238 -5.57 -18.17 28.40
C THR A 238 -7.09 -18.35 28.15
N GLY A 239 -7.55 -19.61 28.01
CA GLY A 239 -8.98 -19.91 27.84
C GLY A 239 -9.84 -19.37 28.98
N GLN A 240 -9.36 -19.41 30.22
CA GLN A 240 -10.03 -18.78 31.37
C GLN A 240 -10.13 -17.27 31.24
N GLU A 241 -9.07 -16.59 30.75
CA GLU A 241 -9.09 -15.15 30.54
C GLU A 241 -10.06 -14.71 29.43
N LEU A 242 -10.26 -15.55 28.42
CA LEU A 242 -11.28 -15.31 27.41
C LEU A 242 -12.70 -15.36 28.00
N MET A 243 -12.97 -16.30 28.88
CA MET A 243 -14.23 -16.38 29.63
C MET A 243 -14.41 -15.22 30.60
N ASP A 244 -13.35 -14.88 31.32
CA ASP A 244 -13.37 -13.75 32.28
C ASP A 244 -13.54 -12.39 31.60
N THR A 245 -13.12 -12.25 30.32
CA THR A 245 -13.36 -11.00 29.58
C THR A 245 -14.84 -10.73 29.37
N SER A 246 -15.68 -11.74 29.12
CA SER A 246 -17.11 -11.53 28.93
C SER A 246 -17.76 -11.05 30.23
N SER A 247 -17.37 -11.62 31.37
CA SER A 247 -17.84 -11.20 32.69
C SER A 247 -17.32 -9.79 33.05
N ARG A 248 -16.09 -9.47 32.71
CA ARG A 248 -15.48 -8.14 32.89
C ARG A 248 -16.20 -7.07 32.03
N ILE A 249 -16.49 -7.36 30.77
CA ILE A 249 -17.22 -6.48 29.87
C ILE A 249 -18.63 -6.20 30.44
N SER A 250 -19.34 -7.24 30.90
CA SER A 250 -20.67 -7.08 31.49
C SER A 250 -20.62 -6.20 32.76
N LYS A 251 -19.63 -6.39 33.63
CA LYS A 251 -19.43 -5.54 34.83
C LYS A 251 -19.15 -4.08 34.45
N ILE A 252 -18.30 -3.82 33.47
CA ILE A 252 -18.01 -2.45 33.01
C ILE A 252 -19.29 -1.79 32.51
N ARG A 253 -20.10 -2.49 31.69
CA ARG A 253 -21.36 -1.98 31.14
C ARG A 253 -22.40 -1.70 32.23
N ASN A 254 -22.51 -2.58 33.20
CA ASN A 254 -23.44 -2.37 34.34
C ASN A 254 -23.02 -1.16 35.18
N ASN A 255 -21.72 -1.03 35.50
CA ASN A 255 -21.22 0.14 36.23
C ASN A 255 -21.45 1.45 35.46
N GLU A 256 -21.32 1.45 34.15
CA GLU A 256 -21.61 2.64 33.34
C GLU A 256 -23.09 2.97 33.26
N ARG A 257 -23.97 1.95 33.19
CA ARG A 257 -25.43 2.14 33.29
C ARG A 257 -25.83 2.71 34.64
N GLU A 258 -25.22 2.27 35.73
CA GLU A 258 -25.47 2.79 37.09
C GLU A 258 -25.02 4.25 37.29
N ARG A 259 -23.99 4.68 36.52
CA ARG A 259 -23.50 6.06 36.56
C ARG A 259 -24.39 7.07 35.83
N LEU A 260 -25.40 6.59 35.07
CA LEU A 260 -26.34 7.46 34.37
C LEU A 260 -27.19 8.23 35.37
N ARG A 261 -27.10 9.58 35.34
CA ARG A 261 -27.85 10.48 36.22
C ARG A 261 -28.90 11.22 35.39
N GLY A 262 -30.05 11.53 36.02
CA GLY A 262 -31.11 12.30 35.39
C GLY A 262 -32.50 11.73 35.57
N PRO A 263 -33.53 12.37 35.02
CA PRO A 263 -34.91 11.91 35.07
C PRO A 263 -35.08 10.57 34.37
N PRO A 264 -36.09 9.74 34.70
CA PRO A 264 -36.23 8.37 34.26
C PRO A 264 -36.29 8.21 32.71
N TRP A 265 -36.90 9.17 32.03
CA TRP A 265 -36.96 9.16 30.55
C TRP A 265 -35.58 9.42 29.91
N LEU A 266 -34.79 10.36 30.50
CA LEU A 266 -33.43 10.64 29.98
C LEU A 266 -32.48 9.48 30.23
N LYS A 267 -32.59 8.78 31.38
CA LYS A 267 -31.83 7.56 31.66
C LYS A 267 -32.12 6.45 30.66
N LYS A 268 -33.40 6.30 30.24
CA LYS A 268 -33.78 5.33 29.21
C LYS A 268 -33.13 5.64 27.86
N ILE A 269 -33.17 6.91 27.42
CA ILE A 269 -32.54 7.36 26.17
C ILE A 269 -31.03 7.17 26.21
N GLN A 270 -30.39 7.65 27.29
CA GLN A 270 -28.93 7.50 27.49
C GLN A 270 -28.52 6.02 27.55
N GLY A 271 -29.30 5.18 28.24
CA GLY A 271 -29.10 3.74 28.32
C GLY A 271 -29.26 3.03 26.96
N ALA A 272 -30.25 3.42 26.17
CA ALA A 272 -30.44 2.91 24.82
C ALA A 272 -29.29 3.33 23.88
N LEU A 273 -28.88 4.59 23.93
CA LEU A 273 -27.75 5.11 23.17
C LEU A 273 -26.45 4.39 23.54
N LEU A 274 -26.19 4.22 24.84
CA LEU A 274 -25.01 3.51 25.36
C LEU A 274 -25.03 2.05 24.90
N SER A 275 -26.20 1.39 24.97
CA SER A 275 -26.35 0.00 24.50
C SER A 275 -26.13 -0.12 22.99
N ALA A 276 -26.64 0.82 22.19
CA ALA A 276 -26.40 0.87 20.75
C ALA A 276 -24.91 1.08 20.43
N THR A 277 -24.24 1.98 21.17
CA THR A 277 -22.81 2.22 21.01
C THR A 277 -21.98 0.96 21.30
N TYR A 278 -22.30 0.24 22.37
CA TYR A 278 -21.62 -1.04 22.66
C TYR A 278 -21.89 -2.10 21.62
N MET A 279 -23.14 -2.20 21.14
CA MET A 279 -23.50 -3.12 20.07
C MET A 279 -22.67 -2.82 18.81
N VAL A 280 -22.61 -1.56 18.39
CA VAL A 280 -21.80 -1.13 17.25
C VAL A 280 -20.33 -1.49 17.45
N LEU A 281 -19.75 -1.22 18.63
CA LEU A 281 -18.34 -1.53 18.91
C LEU A 281 -18.04 -3.03 18.93
N ASP A 282 -18.93 -3.85 19.46
CA ASP A 282 -18.79 -5.31 19.50
C ASP A 282 -18.86 -5.91 18.10
N TYR A 283 -19.82 -5.44 17.29
CA TYR A 283 -19.98 -5.91 15.91
C TYR A 283 -18.99 -5.26 14.95
N ALA A 284 -18.50 -4.04 15.26
CA ALA A 284 -17.51 -3.35 14.42
C ALA A 284 -16.25 -4.20 14.22
N GLN A 285 -15.78 -4.88 15.26
CA GLN A 285 -14.62 -5.76 15.18
C GLN A 285 -14.83 -6.88 14.16
N THR A 286 -15.92 -7.60 14.26
CA THR A 286 -16.26 -8.68 13.33
C THR A 286 -16.64 -8.15 11.96
N GLY A 287 -17.37 -7.04 11.90
CA GLY A 287 -17.78 -6.38 10.67
C GLY A 287 -16.61 -5.83 9.87
N LEU A 288 -15.60 -5.25 10.54
CA LEU A 288 -14.40 -4.76 9.86
C LEU A 288 -13.56 -5.89 9.26
N ILE A 289 -13.44 -7.03 9.96
CA ILE A 289 -12.76 -8.21 9.40
C ILE A 289 -13.52 -8.72 8.18
N ALA A 290 -14.84 -8.88 8.30
CA ALA A 290 -15.67 -9.32 7.19
C ALA A 290 -15.57 -8.35 6.01
N ALA A 291 -15.54 -7.04 6.26
CA ALA A 291 -15.34 -6.02 5.24
C ALA A 291 -13.99 -6.15 4.54
N VAL A 292 -12.88 -6.29 5.29
CA VAL A 292 -11.54 -6.48 4.70
C VAL A 292 -11.49 -7.76 3.85
N PHE A 293 -12.07 -8.86 4.36
CA PHE A 293 -12.13 -10.11 3.60
C PHE A 293 -12.95 -9.95 2.32
N PHE A 294 -14.13 -9.34 2.41
CA PHE A 294 -14.97 -9.07 1.26
C PHE A 294 -14.26 -8.18 0.22
N PHE A 295 -13.56 -7.14 0.69
CA PHE A 295 -12.77 -6.29 -0.19
C PHE A 295 -11.67 -7.05 -0.92
N LYS A 296 -10.91 -7.88 -0.21
CA LYS A 296 -9.86 -8.70 -0.82
C LYS A 296 -10.42 -9.71 -1.81
N MET A 297 -11.59 -10.24 -1.52
CA MET A 297 -12.30 -11.12 -2.46
C MET A 297 -12.75 -10.36 -3.71
N MET A 298 -13.29 -9.14 -3.56
CA MET A 298 -13.70 -8.29 -4.67
C MET A 298 -12.49 -7.85 -5.50
N GLU A 299 -11.40 -7.42 -4.87
CA GLU A 299 -10.14 -7.07 -5.54
C GLU A 299 -9.64 -8.24 -6.40
N TRP A 300 -9.57 -9.44 -5.82
CA TRP A 300 -9.18 -10.65 -6.54
C TRP A 300 -10.13 -10.95 -7.71
N TRP A 301 -11.44 -10.79 -7.50
CA TRP A 301 -12.43 -11.02 -8.55
C TRP A 301 -12.25 -10.07 -9.72
N TYR A 302 -12.07 -8.78 -9.45
CA TYR A 302 -11.88 -7.77 -10.49
C TYR A 302 -10.55 -7.98 -11.22
N GLN A 303 -9.46 -8.25 -10.53
CA GLN A 303 -8.16 -8.56 -11.16
C GLN A 303 -8.26 -9.80 -12.05
N SER A 304 -8.88 -10.88 -11.58
CA SER A 304 -9.08 -12.09 -12.38
C SER A 304 -10.01 -11.86 -13.59
N ALA A 305 -10.99 -10.97 -13.46
CA ALA A 305 -11.85 -10.60 -14.57
C ALA A 305 -11.10 -9.73 -15.60
N GLU A 306 -10.28 -8.79 -15.13
CA GLU A 306 -9.46 -7.93 -15.97
C GLU A 306 -8.39 -8.73 -16.72
N GLU A 307 -7.72 -9.68 -16.06
CA GLU A 307 -6.78 -10.59 -16.70
C GLU A 307 -7.46 -11.43 -17.81
N ARG A 308 -8.69 -11.90 -17.57
CA ARG A 308 -9.44 -12.65 -18.60
C ARG A 308 -9.89 -11.77 -19.75
N MET A 309 -10.23 -10.51 -19.50
CA MET A 309 -10.62 -9.56 -20.55
C MET A 309 -9.40 -9.00 -21.29
N SER A 310 -8.27 -8.85 -20.58
CA SER A 310 -6.99 -8.39 -21.13
C SER A 310 -6.17 -9.54 -21.72
N ALA A 311 -6.55 -10.79 -21.46
CA ALA A 311 -5.94 -11.92 -22.17
C ALA A 311 -6.07 -11.61 -23.67
N PRO A 312 -4.95 -11.49 -24.40
CA PRO A 312 -5.03 -11.23 -25.81
C PRO A 312 -5.93 -12.31 -26.39
N THR A 313 -7.11 -11.91 -26.87
CA THR A 313 -7.92 -12.78 -27.70
C THR A 313 -6.98 -13.21 -28.79
N VAL A 314 -6.46 -14.42 -28.70
CA VAL A 314 -5.65 -15.01 -29.75
C VAL A 314 -6.61 -15.20 -30.89
N TYR A 315 -6.86 -14.09 -31.61
CA TYR A 315 -7.49 -14.23 -32.93
C TYR A 315 -6.58 -15.14 -33.73
N PRO A 316 -7.13 -16.17 -34.36
CA PRO A 316 -6.33 -16.96 -35.29
C PRO A 316 -5.65 -15.98 -36.24
N PRO A 317 -4.34 -16.13 -36.47
CA PRO A 317 -3.62 -15.21 -37.34
C PRO A 317 -4.42 -15.07 -38.66
N PRO A 318 -4.54 -13.86 -39.20
CA PRO A 318 -5.29 -13.63 -40.41
C PRO A 318 -4.73 -14.61 -41.50
N PRO A 319 -5.60 -15.21 -42.31
CA PRO A 319 -5.15 -16.13 -43.35
C PRO A 319 -4.05 -15.45 -44.16
N PRO A 320 -2.98 -16.17 -44.50
CA PRO A 320 -1.88 -15.60 -45.28
C PRO A 320 -2.46 -14.96 -46.55
N PRO A 321 -1.97 -13.78 -46.95
CA PRO A 321 -2.42 -13.12 -48.16
C PRO A 321 -2.25 -14.05 -49.35
N PRO A 322 -3.20 -14.05 -50.29
CA PRO A 322 -3.08 -14.88 -51.47
C PRO A 322 -1.76 -14.59 -52.21
N PRO A 323 -1.06 -15.60 -52.75
CA PRO A 323 0.20 -15.38 -53.42
C PRO A 323 0.01 -14.39 -54.57
N PRO A 324 0.95 -13.47 -54.79
CA PRO A 324 0.84 -12.47 -55.86
C PRO A 324 0.78 -13.16 -57.23
N LYS A 325 -0.11 -12.69 -58.06
CA LYS A 325 -0.32 -13.26 -59.41
C LYS A 325 0.89 -12.97 -60.28
N VAL A 326 1.35 -14.01 -61.03
CA VAL A 326 2.39 -13.87 -62.02
C VAL A 326 1.85 -13.00 -63.18
N ALA A 327 2.62 -11.99 -63.58
CA ALA A 327 2.22 -11.13 -64.70
C ALA A 327 2.34 -11.88 -66.05
N LYS A 328 1.42 -11.63 -66.98
CA LYS A 328 1.44 -12.29 -68.31
C LYS A 328 2.73 -12.02 -69.07
N GLU A 329 3.36 -10.86 -68.86
CA GLU A 329 4.63 -10.45 -69.49
C GLU A 329 5.83 -10.66 -68.56
N GLY A 330 5.62 -11.25 -67.38
CA GLY A 330 6.68 -11.55 -66.43
C GLY A 330 7.44 -12.82 -66.78
N ILE A 331 8.59 -13.02 -66.16
CA ILE A 331 9.38 -14.22 -66.36
C ILE A 331 8.63 -15.42 -65.78
N PRO A 332 8.46 -16.51 -66.51
CA PRO A 332 7.78 -17.73 -66.05
C PRO A 332 8.55 -18.36 -64.91
N LEU A 333 7.82 -18.85 -63.91
CA LEU A 333 8.38 -19.50 -62.72
C LEU A 333 8.88 -20.92 -63.16
N PRO A 334 10.10 -21.32 -62.77
CA PRO A 334 10.58 -22.69 -63.01
C PRO A 334 9.74 -23.68 -62.20
N PRO A 335 9.60 -24.95 -62.70
CA PRO A 335 8.84 -25.95 -61.93
C PRO A 335 9.47 -26.30 -60.61
N ASP A 336 10.79 -26.23 -60.52
CA ASP A 336 11.52 -26.43 -59.27
C ASP A 336 11.65 -25.13 -58.48
N ARG A 337 11.15 -25.14 -57.26
CA ARG A 337 11.17 -23.96 -56.35
C ARG A 337 12.58 -23.59 -55.87
N THR A 338 13.56 -24.48 -56.00
CA THR A 338 14.96 -24.23 -55.57
C THR A 338 15.80 -23.54 -56.66
N VAL A 339 15.25 -23.39 -57.86
CA VAL A 339 15.91 -22.77 -59.00
C VAL A 339 15.58 -21.27 -59.09
N CYS A 340 16.57 -20.47 -59.45
CA CYS A 340 16.38 -19.03 -59.66
C CYS A 340 15.68 -18.76 -60.99
N PRO A 341 14.57 -18.00 -61.05
CA PRO A 341 13.87 -17.68 -62.29
C PRO A 341 14.69 -16.86 -63.31
N LEU A 342 15.73 -16.14 -62.86
CA LEU A 342 16.56 -15.29 -63.74
C LEU A 342 17.73 -16.03 -64.40
N CYS A 343 18.41 -16.91 -63.65
CA CYS A 343 19.58 -17.62 -64.19
C CYS A 343 19.35 -19.11 -64.42
N SER A 344 18.17 -19.64 -64.07
CA SER A 344 17.80 -21.07 -64.23
C SER A 344 18.79 -22.03 -63.51
N GLN A 345 19.53 -21.57 -62.53
CA GLN A 345 20.44 -22.36 -61.70
C GLN A 345 19.98 -22.48 -60.30
N LYS A 346 20.53 -23.42 -59.52
CA LYS A 346 20.29 -23.50 -58.08
C LYS A 346 20.63 -22.16 -57.41
N ARG A 347 19.75 -21.68 -56.54
CA ARG A 347 19.88 -20.35 -55.94
C ARG A 347 21.16 -20.24 -55.11
N ALA A 348 21.96 -19.22 -55.40
CA ALA A 348 23.11 -18.82 -54.60
C ALA A 348 22.76 -17.53 -53.82
N ASN A 349 22.98 -17.53 -52.51
CA ASN A 349 22.57 -16.44 -51.64
C ASN A 349 21.10 -16.02 -51.83
N PRO A 350 20.15 -16.87 -51.43
CA PRO A 350 18.74 -16.66 -51.72
C PRO A 350 18.27 -15.32 -51.16
N SER A 351 17.54 -14.58 -51.97
CA SER A 351 17.01 -13.26 -51.57
C SER A 351 15.59 -13.08 -52.08
N VAL A 352 14.73 -12.55 -51.24
CA VAL A 352 13.32 -12.32 -51.54
C VAL A 352 13.09 -10.85 -51.87
N VAL A 353 12.23 -10.59 -52.83
CA VAL A 353 11.69 -9.27 -53.09
C VAL A 353 10.43 -9.10 -52.23
N THR A 354 10.46 -8.22 -51.26
CA THR A 354 9.38 -8.08 -50.24
C THR A 354 8.04 -7.78 -50.89
N VAL A 355 8.00 -7.01 -51.96
CA VAL A 355 6.79 -6.60 -52.67
C VAL A 355 6.07 -7.77 -53.33
N SER A 356 6.83 -8.78 -53.79
CA SER A 356 6.30 -9.92 -54.57
C SER A 356 6.40 -11.26 -53.89
N GLY A 357 7.25 -11.39 -52.86
CA GLY A 357 7.50 -12.65 -52.15
C GLY A 357 8.28 -13.71 -52.91
N PHE A 358 8.70 -13.45 -54.16
CA PHE A 358 9.48 -14.41 -54.93
C PHE A 358 10.96 -14.36 -54.59
N VAL A 359 11.61 -15.54 -54.65
CA VAL A 359 12.99 -15.72 -54.22
C VAL A 359 13.90 -15.91 -55.41
N TYR A 360 15.05 -15.22 -55.43
CA TYR A 360 16.07 -15.21 -56.50
C TYR A 360 17.46 -15.34 -55.90
N CYS A 361 18.49 -15.52 -56.76
CA CYS A 361 19.86 -15.26 -56.35
C CYS A 361 20.06 -13.76 -56.08
N TYR A 362 20.78 -13.40 -55.02
CA TYR A 362 21.01 -11.99 -54.66
C TYR A 362 21.61 -11.21 -55.84
N ALA A 363 22.68 -11.70 -56.45
CA ALA A 363 23.34 -11.03 -57.56
C ALA A 363 22.43 -10.80 -58.76
N CYS A 364 21.56 -11.80 -59.10
CA CYS A 364 20.64 -11.70 -60.20
C CYS A 364 19.55 -10.65 -59.98
N ILE A 365 18.91 -10.70 -58.81
CA ILE A 365 17.82 -9.78 -58.52
C ILE A 365 18.32 -8.36 -58.30
N TYR A 366 19.49 -8.18 -57.65
CA TYR A 366 20.08 -6.88 -57.45
C TYR A 366 20.35 -6.18 -58.80
N LYS A 367 21.01 -6.88 -59.74
CA LYS A 367 21.28 -6.36 -61.09
C LYS A 367 19.99 -5.99 -61.83
N TYR A 368 18.98 -6.87 -61.75
CA TYR A 368 17.70 -6.65 -62.46
C TYR A 368 16.93 -5.47 -61.88
N VAL A 369 16.77 -5.39 -60.54
CA VAL A 369 16.04 -4.30 -59.87
C VAL A 369 16.77 -2.96 -60.03
N THR A 370 18.09 -2.95 -59.99
CA THR A 370 18.87 -1.71 -60.23
C THR A 370 18.59 -1.13 -61.62
N GLN A 371 18.49 -2.03 -62.63
CA GLN A 371 18.29 -1.64 -64.04
C GLN A 371 16.84 -1.31 -64.35
N TYR A 372 15.89 -2.14 -63.91
CA TYR A 372 14.48 -2.05 -64.33
C TYR A 372 13.52 -1.52 -63.26
N LYS A 373 13.97 -1.38 -62.02
CA LYS A 373 13.20 -0.90 -60.87
C LYS A 373 11.84 -1.61 -60.68
N ARG A 374 11.76 -2.88 -61.01
CA ARG A 374 10.57 -3.73 -60.92
C ARG A 374 10.89 -5.19 -60.68
N CYS A 375 9.92 -5.93 -60.13
CA CYS A 375 10.05 -7.37 -59.93
C CYS A 375 9.97 -8.10 -61.29
N PRO A 376 10.85 -9.08 -61.58
CA PRO A 376 10.84 -9.77 -62.87
C PRO A 376 9.61 -10.66 -63.14
N VAL A 377 8.96 -11.19 -62.11
CA VAL A 377 7.81 -12.10 -62.22
C VAL A 377 6.47 -11.36 -62.17
N THR A 378 6.33 -10.39 -61.28
CA THR A 378 5.06 -9.70 -61.07
C THR A 378 4.99 -8.34 -61.76
N LEU A 379 6.11 -7.81 -62.23
CA LEU A 379 6.27 -6.47 -62.79
C LEU A 379 5.90 -5.31 -61.87
N MET A 380 5.67 -5.60 -60.60
CA MET A 380 5.42 -4.56 -59.55
C MET A 380 6.69 -3.75 -59.35
N SER A 381 6.52 -2.45 -59.08
CA SER A 381 7.65 -1.55 -58.77
C SER A 381 8.39 -2.06 -57.53
N ALA A 382 9.70 -2.19 -57.60
CA ALA A 382 10.55 -2.62 -56.50
C ALA A 382 11.86 -1.82 -56.51
N SER A 383 12.32 -1.46 -55.36
CA SER A 383 13.59 -0.80 -55.11
C SER A 383 14.63 -1.79 -54.61
N VAL A 384 15.88 -1.36 -54.57
CA VAL A 384 16.97 -2.19 -54.01
C VAL A 384 16.76 -2.46 -52.54
N ASP A 385 16.09 -1.51 -51.81
CA ASP A 385 15.77 -1.64 -50.39
C ASP A 385 14.71 -2.69 -50.09
N ASP A 386 13.95 -3.11 -51.10
CA ASP A 386 12.95 -4.17 -51.00
C ASP A 386 13.55 -5.59 -51.13
N ILE A 387 14.86 -5.71 -51.34
CA ILE A 387 15.56 -6.99 -51.45
C ILE A 387 16.07 -7.41 -50.07
N ARG A 388 15.52 -8.52 -49.54
CA ARG A 388 15.95 -9.10 -48.27
C ARG A 388 16.64 -10.45 -48.48
N ARG A 389 17.82 -10.61 -47.87
CA ARG A 389 18.52 -11.90 -47.90
C ARG A 389 17.84 -12.91 -47.00
N LEU A 390 17.74 -14.13 -47.44
CA LEU A 390 17.25 -15.26 -46.67
C LEU A 390 18.45 -16.07 -46.17
N PHE A 391 18.42 -16.47 -44.91
CA PHE A 391 19.47 -17.29 -44.29
C PHE A 391 19.24 -18.79 -44.53
N HIS A 392 18.01 -19.18 -44.80
CA HIS A 392 17.64 -20.54 -45.22
C HIS A 392 16.82 -20.49 -46.49
N ASP A 393 17.14 -21.39 -47.45
CA ASP A 393 16.34 -21.58 -48.63
C ASP A 393 15.22 -22.57 -48.30
N ILE A 394 13.97 -22.11 -48.37
CA ILE A 394 12.78 -22.89 -48.02
C ILE A 394 12.30 -23.64 -49.26
#